data_95f18c34017c155a4b47aa95d3e7b637
#
_entry.id   95f18c34017c155a4b47aa95d3e7b637
#
_cell.length_a   1.000
_cell.length_b   1.000
_cell.length_c   1.000
_cell.angle_alpha   90.00
_cell.angle_beta   90.00
_cell.angle_gamma   90.00
#
_symmetry.space_group_name_H-M   'P 1'
#
loop_
_entity.id
_entity.type
_entity.pdbx_description
1 polymer ?
#
loop_
_entity_poly.entity_id
_entity_poly.type
_entity_poly.pdbx_seq_one_letter_code
_entity_poly.pdbx_strand_id
1 'polypeptide(L)'
;MSNTLWQLESVGLGQRLRDITLQIKPGVTALLGPSGAGKTSLLNVLIGFEKPDAGKFTAEFDRCSHRISLFWVPADGGLWPHLTVAEHIATVAEKGADQEPETNRWIEEFDLTHRRDSRPDTLSAGEQARLSVARALAADAAVLVMDEPLEHVDPSRVGKYWRIIRRHLTAKGASLVFATHSPRPVLAEAHRVICLHDGRLQYDGEVEALYWRPASSELAGRLGEANWMEPEAARLWLQREELKARCFRPEQVSVQLDGQSPFVVESSRFQGAVAEVEVQHEPTGAIRTFYHRPSSNHLARGARIILKTLLCLLLCLHIAGCRQSSTNPTIPIAEVHSWPVPPEGLLQPAARSLTIGNHGEVIALDTGGRVLVYAPDGSVARHWHMPDSKNGNPEGVCVLRDGRIVVGDTHYHRVVVFDPDGKTFKTFGKEGQGPGEFIYPVAVTKDAQENLYIAEYGSNDRVQKFTSDGKFLLAFGGFGTKPGEFQRPSGLAWHDGKIYAADAFNNRIQVFDDDGKFLKVLDSSDQSLALQLPYDLKLGADYTLYAIEYGAGRITRFDLNGRLLGRFGTTGTGAGQFATPWGIAVDPQKRIYVADTGNRRVVELQMR
;
A
#
# COMPACT_ATOMS: atom_id res chain seq x y z
N MET A 1 31.77 -3.64 -7.02
CA MET A 1 30.95 -3.09 -8.11
C MET A 1 30.49 -1.72 -7.67
N SER A 2 30.60 -0.70 -8.49
CA SER A 2 30.15 0.65 -8.18
C SER A 2 28.65 0.61 -7.90
N ASN A 3 28.22 1.24 -6.81
CA ASN A 3 26.80 1.29 -6.41
C ASN A 3 26.09 2.51 -7.05
N THR A 4 26.59 2.98 -8.22
CA THR A 4 26.14 4.19 -8.89
C THR A 4 25.94 3.91 -10.37
N LEU A 5 24.80 4.32 -10.94
CA LEU A 5 24.54 4.26 -12.37
C LEU A 5 25.01 5.51 -13.09
N TRP A 6 24.77 6.69 -12.51
CA TRP A 6 25.20 7.99 -13.05
C TRP A 6 25.67 8.92 -11.95
N GLN A 7 26.70 9.66 -12.26
CA GLN A 7 27.17 10.77 -11.43
C GLN A 7 27.31 12.04 -12.27
N LEU A 8 26.69 13.11 -11.78
CA LEU A 8 26.71 14.43 -12.35
C LEU A 8 27.34 15.41 -11.35
N GLU A 9 28.30 16.20 -11.80
CA GLU A 9 28.97 17.24 -11.01
C GLU A 9 28.90 18.56 -11.75
N SER A 10 28.05 19.48 -11.25
CA SER A 10 27.81 20.81 -11.80
C SER A 10 27.48 20.82 -13.30
N VAL A 11 26.64 19.85 -13.72
CA VAL A 11 26.27 19.67 -15.13
C VAL A 11 25.37 20.82 -15.60
N GLY A 12 25.74 21.43 -16.74
CA GLY A 12 24.94 22.42 -17.45
C GLY A 12 24.65 21.98 -18.88
N LEU A 13 23.50 22.43 -19.42
CA LEU A 13 23.08 22.22 -20.81
C LEU A 13 22.31 23.44 -21.32
N GLY A 14 23.02 24.41 -21.89
CA GLY A 14 22.46 25.68 -22.29
C GLY A 14 21.69 26.37 -21.16
N GLN A 15 20.46 26.79 -21.47
CA GLN A 15 19.54 27.32 -20.45
C GLN A 15 18.61 26.24 -19.83
N ARG A 16 18.66 25.01 -20.37
CA ARG A 16 17.74 23.91 -20.00
C ARG A 16 18.14 23.17 -18.72
N LEU A 17 19.45 23.08 -18.42
CA LEU A 17 19.98 22.54 -17.17
C LEU A 17 21.04 23.47 -16.61
N ARG A 18 20.98 23.71 -15.29
CA ARG A 18 21.84 24.69 -14.62
C ARG A 18 22.39 24.11 -13.34
N ASP A 19 23.69 23.77 -13.33
CA ASP A 19 24.44 23.34 -12.14
C ASP A 19 23.80 22.11 -11.48
N ILE A 20 23.56 21.06 -12.26
CA ILE A 20 22.98 19.82 -11.75
C ILE A 20 24.08 18.95 -11.15
N THR A 21 24.02 18.76 -9.83
CA THR A 21 24.90 17.84 -9.10
C THR A 21 24.03 16.78 -8.42
N LEU A 22 24.15 15.53 -8.86
CA LEU A 22 23.40 14.41 -8.31
C LEU A 22 24.06 13.05 -8.63
N GLN A 23 23.64 12.03 -7.90
CA GLN A 23 24.08 10.66 -8.12
C GLN A 23 22.84 9.74 -8.21
N ILE A 24 22.67 9.02 -9.31
CA ILE A 24 21.59 8.04 -9.47
C ILE A 24 22.12 6.64 -9.20
N LYS A 25 21.47 5.95 -8.27
CA LYS A 25 21.78 4.57 -7.85
C LYS A 25 20.82 3.56 -8.48
N PRO A 26 21.14 2.27 -8.50
CA PRO A 26 20.20 1.23 -8.89
C PRO A 26 18.87 1.30 -8.11
N GLY A 27 17.79 0.93 -8.77
CA GLY A 27 16.43 0.95 -8.25
C GLY A 27 15.48 1.78 -9.12
N VAL A 28 14.38 2.28 -8.53
CA VAL A 28 13.39 3.08 -9.24
C VAL A 28 13.50 4.54 -8.81
N THR A 29 13.91 5.41 -9.74
CA THR A 29 14.04 6.85 -9.54
C THR A 29 13.09 7.61 -10.46
N ALA A 30 12.31 8.53 -9.90
CA ALA A 30 11.44 9.42 -10.65
C ALA A 30 12.07 10.81 -10.82
N LEU A 31 11.94 11.39 -12.01
CA LEU A 31 12.19 12.81 -12.27
C LEU A 31 10.84 13.55 -12.28
N LEU A 32 10.63 14.43 -11.31
CA LEU A 32 9.37 15.16 -11.13
C LEU A 32 9.56 16.64 -11.38
N GLY A 33 8.65 17.26 -12.11
CA GLY A 33 8.65 18.70 -12.34
C GLY A 33 7.61 19.10 -13.39
N PRO A 34 7.26 20.40 -13.47
CA PRO A 34 6.33 20.89 -14.48
C PRO A 34 6.88 20.71 -15.90
N SER A 35 6.01 20.91 -16.90
CA SER A 35 6.46 20.98 -18.29
C SER A 35 7.51 22.09 -18.44
N GLY A 36 8.59 21.80 -19.18
CA GLY A 36 9.71 22.74 -19.33
C GLY A 36 10.72 22.77 -18.17
N ALA A 37 10.54 21.99 -17.09
CA ALA A 37 11.48 21.96 -15.95
C ALA A 37 12.88 21.41 -16.26
N GLY A 38 13.10 20.84 -17.45
CA GLY A 38 14.37 20.23 -17.85
C GLY A 38 14.43 18.71 -17.71
N LYS A 39 13.31 18.02 -17.41
CA LYS A 39 13.27 16.55 -17.21
C LYS A 39 13.80 15.79 -18.43
N THR A 40 13.21 16.00 -19.61
CA THR A 40 13.64 15.37 -20.87
C THR A 40 15.10 15.72 -21.21
N SER A 41 15.54 16.96 -20.94
CA SER A 41 16.94 17.37 -21.16
C SER A 41 17.88 16.60 -20.24
N LEU A 42 17.51 16.38 -18.97
CA LEU A 42 18.29 15.55 -18.06
C LEU A 42 18.30 14.09 -18.54
N LEU A 43 17.17 13.53 -18.96
CA LEU A 43 17.13 12.18 -19.52
C LEU A 43 18.03 12.06 -20.75
N ASN A 44 18.03 13.03 -21.67
CA ASN A 44 18.89 13.05 -22.85
C ASN A 44 20.38 13.04 -22.49
N VAL A 45 20.78 13.73 -21.42
CA VAL A 45 22.16 13.65 -20.89
C VAL A 45 22.43 12.25 -20.32
N LEU A 46 21.52 11.70 -19.52
CA LEU A 46 21.70 10.38 -18.90
C LEU A 46 21.87 9.26 -19.94
N ILE A 47 21.13 9.30 -21.04
CA ILE A 47 21.23 8.30 -22.12
C ILE A 47 22.39 8.58 -23.10
N GLY A 48 23.07 9.74 -22.93
CA GLY A 48 24.17 10.13 -23.80
C GLY A 48 23.75 10.69 -25.17
N PHE A 49 22.47 11.05 -25.33
CA PHE A 49 21.94 11.67 -26.55
C PHE A 49 22.41 13.14 -26.68
N GLU A 50 22.49 13.84 -25.56
CA GLU A 50 23.07 15.19 -25.51
C GLU A 50 24.28 15.21 -24.57
N LYS A 51 25.36 15.93 -24.98
CA LYS A 51 26.54 16.15 -24.14
C LYS A 51 26.36 17.41 -23.31
N PRO A 52 26.68 17.40 -22.00
CA PRO A 52 26.72 18.64 -21.22
C PRO A 52 27.67 19.67 -21.78
N ASP A 53 27.30 20.95 -21.69
CA ASP A 53 28.16 22.08 -22.04
C ASP A 53 29.16 22.43 -20.94
N ALA A 54 28.83 22.04 -19.69
CA ALA A 54 29.64 22.30 -18.50
C ALA A 54 29.51 21.13 -17.49
N GLY A 55 30.46 21.04 -16.58
CA GLY A 55 30.49 20.04 -15.52
C GLY A 55 31.08 18.71 -15.97
N LYS A 56 30.92 17.71 -15.11
CA LYS A 56 31.35 16.32 -15.38
C LYS A 56 30.17 15.37 -15.34
N PHE A 57 30.15 14.44 -16.26
CA PHE A 57 29.16 13.39 -16.36
C PHE A 57 29.85 12.04 -16.50
N THR A 58 29.53 11.10 -15.64
CA THR A 58 29.97 9.70 -15.74
C THR A 58 28.78 8.75 -15.65
N ALA A 59 28.84 7.69 -16.47
CA ALA A 59 27.87 6.61 -16.45
C ALA A 59 28.62 5.30 -16.25
N GLU A 60 28.22 4.52 -15.26
CA GLU A 60 28.84 3.26 -14.89
C GLU A 60 27.85 2.12 -15.13
N PHE A 61 27.85 1.59 -16.35
CA PHE A 61 27.08 0.39 -16.69
C PHE A 61 28.01 -0.80 -16.82
N ASP A 62 27.55 -1.96 -16.36
CA ASP A 62 28.27 -3.22 -16.55
C ASP A 62 28.31 -3.56 -18.04
N ARG A 63 29.47 -3.40 -18.66
CA ARG A 63 29.73 -3.72 -20.08
C ARG A 63 30.04 -5.19 -20.31
N CYS A 64 30.09 -5.99 -19.25
CA CYS A 64 30.51 -7.38 -19.32
C CYS A 64 29.35 -8.38 -19.43
N SER A 65 28.10 -7.95 -19.34
CA SER A 65 26.92 -8.82 -19.51
C SER A 65 26.52 -8.90 -20.98
N HIS A 66 25.99 -10.04 -21.41
CA HIS A 66 25.37 -10.20 -22.73
C HIS A 66 24.07 -9.38 -22.89
N ARG A 67 23.66 -8.67 -21.86
CA ARG A 67 22.45 -7.88 -21.74
C ARG A 67 22.63 -6.46 -22.25
N ILE A 68 21.58 -5.87 -22.85
CA ILE A 68 21.56 -4.46 -23.23
C ILE A 68 21.73 -3.60 -21.95
N SER A 69 22.71 -2.71 -21.94
CA SER A 69 23.02 -1.89 -20.76
C SER A 69 21.89 -0.90 -20.43
N LEU A 70 21.27 -0.29 -21.46
CA LEU A 70 20.24 0.72 -21.31
C LEU A 70 19.24 0.68 -22.46
N PHE A 71 17.95 0.85 -22.15
CA PHE A 71 16.88 1.05 -23.15
C PHE A 71 16.12 2.35 -22.86
N TRP A 72 15.88 3.12 -23.92
CA TRP A 72 15.24 4.42 -23.86
C TRP A 72 13.84 4.42 -24.48
N VAL A 73 12.86 4.99 -23.75
CA VAL A 73 11.51 5.29 -24.24
C VAL A 73 11.28 6.79 -24.16
N PRO A 74 11.33 7.52 -25.28
CA PRO A 74 11.03 8.95 -25.33
C PRO A 74 9.54 9.23 -25.14
N ALA A 75 9.17 10.49 -24.89
CA ALA A 75 7.80 10.91 -24.65
C ALA A 75 6.83 10.61 -25.82
N ASP A 76 7.33 10.62 -27.06
CA ASP A 76 6.57 10.23 -28.26
C ASP A 76 6.50 8.69 -28.48
N GLY A 77 7.04 7.92 -27.53
CA GLY A 77 7.13 6.46 -27.56
C GLY A 77 8.23 5.91 -28.47
N GLY A 78 8.83 6.70 -29.36
CA GLY A 78 9.91 6.30 -30.27
C GLY A 78 9.57 5.08 -31.13
N LEU A 79 8.32 4.95 -31.58
CA LEU A 79 7.86 3.83 -32.38
C LEU A 79 8.30 3.95 -33.86
N TRP A 80 8.64 2.83 -34.47
CA TRP A 80 9.03 2.77 -35.89
C TRP A 80 7.80 2.68 -36.79
N PRO A 81 7.55 3.68 -37.68
CA PRO A 81 6.28 3.76 -38.41
C PRO A 81 6.05 2.60 -39.39
N HIS A 82 7.11 1.90 -39.80
CA HIS A 82 7.04 0.80 -40.77
C HIS A 82 6.86 -0.59 -40.14
N LEU A 83 6.99 -0.71 -38.83
CA LEU A 83 6.84 -1.98 -38.11
C LEU A 83 5.45 -2.13 -37.50
N THR A 84 4.94 -3.35 -37.48
CA THR A 84 3.73 -3.74 -36.73
C THR A 84 4.00 -3.84 -35.24
N VAL A 85 2.96 -3.99 -34.44
CA VAL A 85 3.06 -4.24 -32.98
C VAL A 85 3.95 -5.46 -32.70
N ALA A 86 3.73 -6.58 -33.39
CA ALA A 86 4.53 -7.78 -33.20
C ALA A 86 5.98 -7.58 -33.60
N GLU A 87 6.25 -6.93 -34.72
CA GLU A 87 7.60 -6.66 -35.21
C GLU A 87 8.37 -5.72 -34.27
N HIS A 88 7.72 -4.72 -33.65
CA HIS A 88 8.36 -3.84 -32.65
C HIS A 88 8.91 -4.64 -31.47
N ILE A 89 8.15 -5.58 -30.97
CA ILE A 89 8.56 -6.41 -29.82
C ILE A 89 9.63 -7.41 -30.24
N ALA A 90 9.41 -8.12 -31.34
CA ALA A 90 10.35 -9.13 -31.85
C ALA A 90 11.72 -8.54 -32.22
N THR A 91 11.76 -7.28 -32.72
CA THR A 91 13.02 -6.62 -33.12
C THR A 91 13.97 -6.40 -31.95
N VAL A 92 13.45 -6.17 -30.74
CA VAL A 92 14.26 -5.87 -29.55
C VAL A 92 14.43 -7.07 -28.61
N ALA A 93 13.60 -8.11 -28.76
CA ALA A 93 13.69 -9.31 -27.97
C ALA A 93 15.00 -10.06 -28.23
N GLU A 94 15.49 -10.77 -27.21
CA GLU A 94 16.73 -11.55 -27.31
C GLU A 94 16.61 -12.58 -28.46
N LYS A 95 17.64 -12.66 -29.31
CA LYS A 95 17.66 -13.56 -30.45
C LYS A 95 17.84 -15.01 -29.99
N GLY A 96 16.77 -15.81 -30.02
CA GLY A 96 16.75 -17.24 -29.71
C GLY A 96 15.82 -18.02 -30.63
N ALA A 97 15.83 -19.34 -30.54
CA ALA A 97 15.06 -20.22 -31.40
C ALA A 97 13.52 -20.10 -31.29
N ASP A 98 13.04 -19.38 -30.25
CA ASP A 98 11.60 -19.28 -29.92
C ASP A 98 11.21 -17.83 -29.52
N GLN A 99 11.34 -16.88 -30.46
CA GLN A 99 10.93 -15.48 -30.22
C GLN A 99 9.41 -15.28 -30.19
N GLU A 100 8.66 -16.12 -30.87
CA GLU A 100 7.23 -15.93 -31.04
C GLU A 100 6.42 -16.07 -29.73
N PRO A 101 6.67 -17.04 -28.85
CA PRO A 101 5.98 -17.15 -27.57
C PRO A 101 6.21 -15.93 -26.66
N GLU A 102 7.42 -15.39 -26.62
CA GLU A 102 7.74 -14.22 -25.81
C GLU A 102 7.12 -12.95 -26.39
N THR A 103 7.16 -12.78 -27.70
CA THR A 103 6.46 -11.67 -28.38
C THR A 103 4.97 -11.71 -28.09
N ASN A 104 4.33 -12.89 -28.21
CA ASN A 104 2.91 -13.06 -27.93
C ASN A 104 2.57 -12.76 -26.47
N ARG A 105 3.41 -13.19 -25.54
CA ARG A 105 3.27 -12.87 -24.11
C ARG A 105 3.23 -11.37 -23.87
N TRP A 106 4.16 -10.58 -24.40
CA TRP A 106 4.17 -9.13 -24.21
C TRP A 106 2.97 -8.44 -24.86
N ILE A 107 2.53 -8.93 -26.04
CA ILE A 107 1.32 -8.44 -26.71
C ILE A 107 0.09 -8.69 -25.85
N GLU A 108 -0.04 -9.86 -25.25
CA GLU A 108 -1.15 -10.23 -24.36
C GLU A 108 -1.12 -9.43 -23.05
N GLU A 109 0.03 -9.37 -22.37
CA GLU A 109 0.16 -8.66 -21.10
C GLU A 109 -0.17 -7.15 -21.19
N PHE A 110 0.12 -6.54 -22.36
CA PHE A 110 -0.20 -5.14 -22.63
C PHE A 110 -1.52 -4.93 -23.38
N ASP A 111 -2.37 -5.95 -23.47
CA ASP A 111 -3.69 -5.90 -24.12
C ASP A 111 -3.63 -5.38 -25.57
N LEU A 112 -2.67 -5.85 -26.35
CA LEU A 112 -2.44 -5.47 -27.74
C LEU A 112 -2.76 -6.60 -28.74
N THR A 113 -3.36 -7.72 -28.30
CA THR A 113 -3.62 -8.91 -29.14
C THR A 113 -4.45 -8.57 -30.38
N HIS A 114 -5.46 -7.71 -30.23
CA HIS A 114 -6.34 -7.27 -31.33
C HIS A 114 -5.66 -6.29 -32.30
N ARG A 115 -4.43 -5.85 -31.99
CA ARG A 115 -3.61 -4.91 -32.76
C ARG A 115 -2.29 -5.51 -33.23
N ARG A 116 -2.10 -6.83 -33.09
CA ARG A 116 -0.86 -7.53 -33.37
C ARG A 116 -0.18 -7.08 -34.69
N ASP A 117 -0.95 -7.01 -35.76
CA ASP A 117 -0.49 -6.69 -37.12
C ASP A 117 -0.72 -5.22 -37.50
N SER A 118 -1.14 -4.38 -36.53
CA SER A 118 -1.36 -2.94 -36.73
C SER A 118 -0.06 -2.17 -36.66
N ARG A 119 0.02 -1.05 -37.42
CA ARG A 119 1.14 -0.10 -37.36
C ARG A 119 0.84 1.07 -36.41
N PRO A 120 1.86 1.79 -35.92
CA PRO A 120 1.69 2.86 -34.95
C PRO A 120 0.69 3.95 -35.33
N ASP A 121 0.61 4.32 -36.60
CA ASP A 121 -0.31 5.32 -37.12
C ASP A 121 -1.80 4.94 -36.99
N THR A 122 -2.08 3.65 -36.83
CA THR A 122 -3.45 3.13 -36.62
C THR A 122 -3.78 2.88 -35.14
N LEU A 123 -2.83 3.07 -34.25
CA LEU A 123 -2.99 2.88 -32.81
C LEU A 123 -3.44 4.16 -32.11
N SER A 124 -4.30 4.04 -31.12
CA SER A 124 -4.58 5.15 -30.20
C SER A 124 -3.34 5.53 -29.37
N ALA A 125 -3.27 6.75 -28.85
CA ALA A 125 -2.16 7.20 -28.01
C ALA A 125 -1.89 6.26 -26.82
N GLY A 126 -2.96 5.72 -26.20
CA GLY A 126 -2.84 4.75 -25.12
C GLY A 126 -2.31 3.37 -25.59
N GLU A 127 -2.63 2.92 -26.83
CA GLU A 127 -2.05 1.71 -27.41
C GLU A 127 -0.59 1.91 -27.78
N GLN A 128 -0.22 3.10 -28.30
CA GLN A 128 1.18 3.46 -28.59
C GLN A 128 2.02 3.49 -27.30
N ALA A 129 1.54 4.11 -26.22
CA ALA A 129 2.21 4.14 -24.93
C ALA A 129 2.41 2.72 -24.35
N ARG A 130 1.40 1.84 -24.48
CA ARG A 130 1.51 0.44 -24.06
C ARG A 130 2.53 -0.34 -24.88
N LEU A 131 2.55 -0.14 -26.19
CA LEU A 131 3.53 -0.77 -27.09
C LEU A 131 4.95 -0.33 -26.77
N SER A 132 5.17 0.96 -26.54
CA SER A 132 6.49 1.51 -26.19
C SER A 132 7.06 0.89 -24.92
N VAL A 133 6.23 0.74 -23.89
CA VAL A 133 6.62 0.07 -22.64
C VAL A 133 6.83 -1.42 -22.84
N ALA A 134 5.93 -2.12 -23.54
CA ALA A 134 6.08 -3.55 -23.85
C ALA A 134 7.39 -3.84 -24.56
N ARG A 135 7.73 -3.03 -25.58
CA ARG A 135 9.00 -3.10 -26.31
C ARG A 135 10.20 -2.89 -25.38
N ALA A 136 10.13 -1.93 -24.46
CA ALA A 136 11.23 -1.68 -23.52
C ALA A 136 11.46 -2.87 -22.57
N LEU A 137 10.41 -3.52 -22.10
CA LEU A 137 10.53 -4.70 -21.26
C LEU A 137 11.04 -5.92 -22.04
N ALA A 138 10.60 -6.08 -23.31
CA ALA A 138 11.06 -7.15 -24.20
C ALA A 138 12.57 -7.05 -24.53
N ALA A 139 13.15 -5.84 -24.50
CA ALA A 139 14.57 -5.62 -24.72
C ALA A 139 15.46 -6.12 -23.57
N ASP A 140 14.89 -6.51 -22.45
CA ASP A 140 15.58 -7.04 -21.27
C ASP A 140 16.84 -6.26 -20.85
N ALA A 141 16.75 -4.93 -20.85
CA ALA A 141 17.86 -4.05 -20.52
C ALA A 141 18.14 -3.99 -19.01
N ALA A 142 19.40 -3.76 -18.63
CA ALA A 142 19.78 -3.60 -17.24
C ALA A 142 19.21 -2.31 -16.62
N VAL A 143 19.08 -1.26 -17.43
CA VAL A 143 18.50 0.01 -17.02
C VAL A 143 17.46 0.45 -18.07
N LEU A 144 16.28 0.79 -17.59
CA LEU A 144 15.22 1.39 -18.39
C LEU A 144 15.15 2.88 -18.08
N VAL A 145 15.09 3.71 -19.12
CA VAL A 145 14.86 5.13 -19.00
C VAL A 145 13.60 5.47 -19.79
N MET A 146 12.63 6.14 -19.18
CA MET A 146 11.32 6.40 -19.80
C MET A 146 10.86 7.82 -19.55
N ASP A 147 10.39 8.50 -20.57
CA ASP A 147 9.79 9.83 -20.45
C ASP A 147 8.28 9.72 -20.57
N GLU A 148 7.56 10.14 -19.51
CA GLU A 148 6.10 10.10 -19.35
C GLU A 148 5.47 8.72 -19.69
N PRO A 149 6.00 7.61 -19.14
CA PRO A 149 5.47 6.28 -19.46
C PRO A 149 4.00 6.15 -19.04
N LEU A 150 3.17 5.60 -19.92
CA LEU A 150 1.75 5.34 -19.69
C LEU A 150 0.86 6.59 -19.51
N GLU A 151 1.31 7.79 -19.89
CA GLU A 151 0.56 9.05 -19.70
C GLU A 151 -0.83 9.02 -20.36
N HIS A 152 -0.94 8.45 -21.56
CA HIS A 152 -2.19 8.40 -22.33
C HIS A 152 -3.04 7.15 -22.10
N VAL A 153 -2.67 6.34 -21.12
CA VAL A 153 -3.41 5.12 -20.75
C VAL A 153 -4.52 5.48 -19.78
N ASP A 154 -5.68 4.82 -19.96
CA ASP A 154 -6.82 4.96 -19.05
C ASP A 154 -6.40 4.77 -17.58
N PRO A 155 -6.71 5.74 -16.69
CA PRO A 155 -6.34 5.69 -15.27
C PRO A 155 -6.73 4.40 -14.54
N SER A 156 -7.85 3.77 -14.94
CA SER A 156 -8.30 2.49 -14.38
C SER A 156 -7.37 1.33 -14.71
N ARG A 157 -6.63 1.41 -15.81
CA ARG A 157 -5.74 0.35 -16.34
C ARG A 157 -4.27 0.59 -16.05
N VAL A 158 -3.84 1.82 -15.78
CA VAL A 158 -2.44 2.19 -15.52
C VAL A 158 -1.81 1.32 -14.44
N GLY A 159 -2.53 1.05 -13.34
CA GLY A 159 -2.05 0.21 -12.25
C GLY A 159 -1.71 -1.23 -12.66
N LYS A 160 -2.40 -1.79 -13.68
CA LYS A 160 -2.07 -3.10 -14.26
C LYS A 160 -0.67 -3.08 -14.90
N TYR A 161 -0.38 -2.07 -15.74
CA TYR A 161 0.87 -2.00 -16.48
C TYR A 161 2.07 -1.66 -15.59
N TRP A 162 1.89 -0.80 -14.59
CA TRP A 162 2.91 -0.56 -13.57
C TRP A 162 3.25 -1.85 -12.79
N ARG A 163 2.27 -2.70 -12.51
CA ARG A 163 2.49 -4.00 -11.87
C ARG A 163 3.35 -4.92 -12.75
N ILE A 164 3.14 -4.91 -14.06
CA ILE A 164 3.96 -5.66 -15.03
C ILE A 164 5.40 -5.13 -15.03
N ILE A 165 5.57 -3.81 -15.07
CA ILE A 165 6.90 -3.16 -14.99
C ILE A 165 7.62 -3.58 -13.70
N ARG A 166 6.99 -3.44 -12.53
CA ARG A 166 7.60 -3.82 -11.24
C ARG A 166 8.01 -5.29 -11.21
N ARG A 167 7.15 -6.17 -11.69
CA ARG A 167 7.46 -7.61 -11.79
C ARG A 167 8.69 -7.86 -12.64
N HIS A 168 8.80 -7.21 -13.79
CA HIS A 168 9.96 -7.32 -14.68
C HIS A 168 11.23 -6.79 -14.01
N LEU A 169 11.19 -5.57 -13.43
CA LEU A 169 12.33 -4.97 -12.74
C LEU A 169 12.84 -5.88 -11.61
N THR A 170 11.93 -6.43 -10.81
CA THR A 170 12.29 -7.34 -9.71
C THR A 170 12.89 -8.65 -10.21
N ALA A 171 12.26 -9.28 -11.22
CA ALA A 171 12.69 -10.57 -11.75
C ALA A 171 14.07 -10.49 -12.42
N LYS A 172 14.36 -9.36 -13.06
CA LYS A 172 15.59 -9.15 -13.83
C LYS A 172 16.68 -8.36 -13.09
N GLY A 173 16.39 -7.86 -11.88
CA GLY A 173 17.29 -6.95 -11.15
C GLY A 173 17.57 -5.66 -11.95
N ALA A 174 16.62 -5.22 -12.76
CA ALA A 174 16.76 -4.03 -13.59
C ALA A 174 16.44 -2.76 -12.80
N SER A 175 17.00 -1.63 -13.23
CA SER A 175 16.69 -0.31 -12.68
C SER A 175 15.82 0.49 -13.63
N LEU A 176 15.04 1.43 -13.09
CA LEU A 176 14.18 2.32 -13.85
C LEU A 176 14.41 3.78 -13.45
N VAL A 177 14.64 4.64 -14.43
CA VAL A 177 14.53 6.09 -14.29
C VAL A 177 13.39 6.55 -15.16
N PHE A 178 12.39 7.22 -14.58
CA PHE A 178 11.29 7.74 -15.38
C PHE A 178 10.99 9.20 -15.05
N ALA A 179 10.67 9.97 -16.07
CA ALA A 179 10.21 11.35 -15.89
C ALA A 179 8.68 11.40 -15.90
N THR A 180 8.12 12.30 -15.09
CA THR A 180 6.69 12.58 -15.08
C THR A 180 6.40 13.96 -14.49
N HIS A 181 5.24 14.52 -14.81
CA HIS A 181 4.70 15.70 -14.15
C HIS A 181 3.62 15.31 -13.10
N SER A 182 3.19 14.06 -13.09
CA SER A 182 2.15 13.53 -12.18
C SER A 182 2.75 13.00 -10.87
N PRO A 183 2.23 13.40 -9.70
CA PRO A 183 2.69 12.88 -8.42
C PRO A 183 2.31 11.41 -8.19
N ARG A 184 1.23 10.93 -8.80
CA ARG A 184 0.68 9.60 -8.54
C ARG A 184 1.64 8.44 -8.87
N PRO A 185 2.27 8.37 -10.06
CA PRO A 185 3.28 7.36 -10.34
C PRO A 185 4.50 7.47 -9.43
N VAL A 186 4.90 8.70 -9.06
CA VAL A 186 6.03 8.92 -8.14
C VAL A 186 5.76 8.29 -6.79
N LEU A 187 4.60 8.57 -6.19
CA LEU A 187 4.19 8.03 -4.88
C LEU A 187 4.01 6.51 -4.89
N ALA A 188 3.54 5.94 -6.02
CA ALA A 188 3.22 4.52 -6.11
C ALA A 188 4.41 3.64 -6.48
N GLU A 189 5.37 4.16 -7.26
CA GLU A 189 6.35 3.34 -7.97
C GLU A 189 7.80 3.67 -7.61
N ALA A 190 8.11 4.92 -7.25
CA ALA A 190 9.48 5.34 -7.01
C ALA A 190 9.88 5.25 -5.53
N HIS A 191 11.15 4.89 -5.28
CA HIS A 191 11.76 5.00 -3.95
C HIS A 191 12.47 6.36 -3.78
N ARG A 192 13.03 6.87 -4.89
CA ARG A 192 13.75 8.14 -4.95
C ARG A 192 13.09 9.07 -5.93
N VAL A 193 13.08 10.37 -5.61
CA VAL A 193 12.58 11.41 -6.50
C VAL A 193 13.60 12.54 -6.63
N ILE A 194 13.78 12.99 -7.86
CA ILE A 194 14.57 14.17 -8.23
C ILE A 194 13.58 15.22 -8.74
N CYS A 195 13.42 16.31 -8.00
CA CYS A 195 12.55 17.42 -8.41
C CYS A 195 13.35 18.47 -9.16
N LEU A 196 12.86 18.81 -10.35
CA LEU A 196 13.44 19.87 -11.20
C LEU A 196 12.47 21.04 -11.33
N HIS A 197 13.03 22.24 -11.37
CA HIS A 197 12.32 23.48 -11.69
C HIS A 197 13.25 24.45 -12.40
N ASP A 198 12.85 25.00 -13.53
CA ASP A 198 13.63 25.93 -14.35
C ASP A 198 15.08 25.48 -14.60
N GLY A 199 15.25 24.20 -14.90
CA GLY A 199 16.54 23.60 -15.16
C GLY A 199 17.45 23.42 -13.93
N ARG A 200 16.93 23.61 -12.72
CA ARG A 200 17.67 23.46 -11.45
C ARG A 200 17.14 22.32 -10.61
N LEU A 201 18.05 21.72 -9.87
CA LEU A 201 17.71 20.72 -8.87
C LEU A 201 17.07 21.40 -7.65
N GLN A 202 15.84 21.02 -7.32
CA GLN A 202 15.13 21.50 -6.13
C GLN A 202 15.17 20.49 -4.97
N TYR A 203 15.17 19.21 -5.30
CA TYR A 203 15.20 18.12 -4.34
C TYR A 203 15.78 16.87 -4.97
N ASP A 204 16.54 16.13 -4.19
CA ASP A 204 17.05 14.81 -4.51
C ASP A 204 17.05 13.94 -3.25
N GLY A 205 16.18 12.94 -3.17
CA GLY A 205 16.05 12.11 -2.00
C GLY A 205 14.91 11.11 -2.07
N GLU A 206 14.58 10.52 -0.93
CA GLU A 206 13.48 9.57 -0.80
C GLU A 206 12.11 10.24 -0.99
N VAL A 207 11.19 9.53 -1.67
CA VAL A 207 9.83 10.00 -1.91
C VAL A 207 9.08 10.25 -0.61
N GLU A 208 9.18 9.35 0.36
CA GLU A 208 8.53 9.50 1.67
C GLU A 208 9.05 10.71 2.44
N ALA A 209 10.36 10.98 2.38
CA ALA A 209 10.95 12.14 3.04
C ALA A 209 10.41 13.45 2.45
N LEU A 210 10.29 13.54 1.12
CA LEU A 210 9.69 14.68 0.45
C LEU A 210 8.20 14.82 0.76
N TYR A 211 7.46 13.71 0.83
CA TYR A 211 6.03 13.73 1.12
C TYR A 211 5.75 14.28 2.53
N TRP A 212 6.42 13.72 3.55
CA TRP A 212 6.13 14.06 4.95
C TRP A 212 6.86 15.29 5.48
N ARG A 213 8.03 15.62 4.91
CA ARG A 213 8.92 16.69 5.40
C ARG A 213 9.50 17.53 4.27
N PRO A 214 8.66 18.09 3.39
CA PRO A 214 9.15 18.99 2.34
C PRO A 214 9.81 20.21 2.99
N ALA A 215 10.86 20.73 2.33
CA ALA A 215 11.60 21.89 2.82
C ALA A 215 10.89 23.22 2.52
N SER A 216 9.89 23.23 1.62
CA SER A 216 9.15 24.43 1.21
C SER A 216 7.72 24.10 0.80
N SER A 217 6.86 25.12 0.75
CA SER A 217 5.48 24.99 0.25
C SER A 217 5.42 24.51 -1.20
N GLU A 218 6.37 24.96 -2.03
CA GLU A 218 6.47 24.54 -3.44
C GLU A 218 6.75 23.04 -3.53
N LEU A 219 7.75 22.55 -2.79
CA LEU A 219 8.07 21.12 -2.71
C LEU A 219 6.93 20.30 -2.10
N ALA A 220 6.20 20.86 -1.13
CA ALA A 220 5.01 20.22 -0.58
C ALA A 220 3.96 19.93 -1.66
N GLY A 221 3.67 20.93 -2.51
CA GLY A 221 2.69 20.81 -3.61
C GLY A 221 3.11 19.86 -4.73
N ARG A 222 4.39 19.47 -4.85
CA ARG A 222 4.87 18.58 -5.91
C ARG A 222 4.32 17.15 -5.81
N LEU A 223 4.03 16.67 -4.60
CA LEU A 223 3.50 15.32 -4.37
C LEU A 223 2.01 15.30 -3.99
N GLY A 224 1.27 16.32 -4.36
CA GLY A 224 -0.17 16.42 -4.14
C GLY A 224 -0.55 17.49 -3.12
N GLU A 225 -1.85 17.54 -2.80
CA GLU A 225 -2.41 18.55 -1.91
C GLU A 225 -1.73 18.58 -0.54
N ALA A 226 -1.51 19.78 0.00
CA ALA A 226 -0.81 19.97 1.25
C ALA A 226 -1.23 21.27 1.94
N ASN A 227 -1.33 21.22 3.26
CA ASN A 227 -1.54 22.39 4.12
C ASN A 227 -0.18 22.86 4.64
N TRP A 228 0.43 23.82 3.95
CA TRP A 228 1.67 24.43 4.42
C TRP A 228 1.36 25.51 5.46
N MET A 229 1.92 25.40 6.65
CA MET A 229 1.65 26.28 7.78
C MET A 229 2.92 26.96 8.28
N GLU A 230 2.98 28.28 8.18
CA GLU A 230 3.91 29.08 8.94
C GLU A 230 3.52 29.10 10.45
N PRO A 231 4.44 29.36 11.38
CA PRO A 231 4.17 29.31 12.82
C PRO A 231 2.93 30.10 13.26
N GLU A 232 2.77 31.32 12.76
CA GLU A 232 1.63 32.18 13.05
C GLU A 232 0.31 31.58 12.54
N ALA A 233 0.33 31.04 11.32
CA ALA A 233 -0.82 30.38 10.76
C ALA A 233 -1.18 29.10 11.53
N ALA A 234 -0.20 28.31 11.96
CA ALA A 234 -0.43 27.12 12.78
C ALA A 234 -1.07 27.47 14.12
N ARG A 235 -0.62 28.55 14.76
CA ARG A 235 -1.21 29.06 16.02
C ARG A 235 -2.65 29.49 15.81
N LEU A 236 -2.93 30.27 14.76
CA LEU A 236 -4.29 30.79 14.48
C LEU A 236 -5.26 29.67 14.12
N TRP A 237 -4.92 28.86 13.11
CA TRP A 237 -5.87 27.95 12.46
C TRP A 237 -5.94 26.56 13.12
N LEU A 238 -4.82 26.10 13.69
CA LEU A 238 -4.70 24.76 14.26
C LEU A 238 -4.53 24.77 15.78
N GLN A 239 -4.49 25.97 16.40
CA GLN A 239 -4.24 26.19 17.83
C GLN A 239 -2.97 25.46 18.32
N ARG A 240 -1.91 25.51 17.48
CA ARG A 240 -0.63 24.83 17.73
C ARG A 240 0.54 25.80 17.76
N GLU A 241 1.43 25.55 18.70
CA GLU A 241 2.74 26.18 18.73
C GLU A 241 3.71 25.37 17.85
N GLU A 242 4.12 25.95 16.74
CA GLU A 242 5.15 25.41 15.85
C GLU A 242 6.33 26.40 15.80
N LEU A 243 7.55 25.87 15.90
CA LEU A 243 8.77 26.71 15.87
C LEU A 243 9.23 27.05 14.46
N LYS A 244 8.79 26.28 13.46
CA LYS A 244 9.13 26.43 12.04
C LYS A 244 7.90 26.12 11.19
N ALA A 245 7.93 26.60 9.94
CA ALA A 245 6.95 26.22 8.93
C ALA A 245 6.85 24.69 8.79
N ARG A 246 5.63 24.19 8.64
CA ARG A 246 5.36 22.75 8.56
C ARG A 246 4.30 22.42 7.53
N CYS A 247 4.49 21.26 6.89
CA CYS A 247 3.51 20.63 6.01
C CYS A 247 2.59 19.70 6.80
N PHE A 248 1.29 19.83 6.61
CA PHE A 248 0.29 18.86 7.05
C PHE A 248 -0.42 18.30 5.82
N ARG A 249 -0.33 17.00 5.62
CA ARG A 249 -1.04 16.34 4.53
C ARG A 249 -2.54 16.24 4.84
N PRO A 250 -3.41 16.11 3.81
CA PRO A 250 -4.85 16.02 4.03
C PRO A 250 -5.27 14.97 5.05
N GLU A 251 -4.58 13.83 5.08
CA GLU A 251 -4.82 12.76 6.04
C GLU A 251 -4.45 13.10 7.49
N GLN A 252 -3.68 14.16 7.69
CA GLN A 252 -3.30 14.66 9.01
C GLN A 252 -4.23 15.76 9.52
N VAL A 253 -5.18 16.24 8.70
CA VAL A 253 -6.11 17.30 9.06
C VAL A 253 -7.53 16.73 9.10
N SER A 254 -8.21 16.93 10.21
CA SER A 254 -9.62 16.61 10.38
C SER A 254 -10.43 17.86 10.61
N VAL A 255 -11.65 17.89 10.07
CA VAL A 255 -12.62 18.96 10.24
C VAL A 255 -13.79 18.43 11.06
N GLN A 256 -14.14 19.12 12.14
CA GLN A 256 -15.26 18.76 13.01
C GLN A 256 -16.21 19.95 13.14
N LEU A 257 -17.51 19.70 13.20
CA LEU A 257 -18.50 20.73 13.49
C LEU A 257 -18.38 21.17 14.95
N ASP A 258 -18.36 22.48 15.16
CA ASP A 258 -18.31 23.11 16.49
C ASP A 258 -19.06 24.45 16.46
N GLY A 259 -20.26 24.49 16.99
CA GLY A 259 -21.13 25.67 16.95
C GLY A 259 -20.59 26.92 17.68
N GLN A 260 -19.56 26.78 18.50
CA GLN A 260 -18.91 27.89 19.21
C GLN A 260 -17.61 28.37 18.54
N SER A 261 -17.18 27.70 17.49
CA SER A 261 -15.94 28.01 16.81
C SER A 261 -15.99 29.35 16.05
N PRO A 262 -14.88 30.12 16.04
CA PRO A 262 -14.77 31.34 15.23
C PRO A 262 -14.51 31.06 13.75
N PHE A 263 -14.39 29.79 13.34
CA PHE A 263 -14.09 29.39 11.98
C PHE A 263 -15.35 28.99 11.24
N VAL A 264 -15.67 29.71 10.16
CA VAL A 264 -16.88 29.55 9.37
C VAL A 264 -16.53 29.05 7.96
N VAL A 265 -17.23 28.04 7.49
CA VAL A 265 -17.07 27.47 6.15
C VAL A 265 -17.65 28.44 5.11
N GLU A 266 -16.82 28.90 4.18
CA GLU A 266 -17.23 29.67 3.02
C GLU A 266 -17.57 28.77 1.83
N SER A 267 -16.76 27.75 1.59
CA SER A 267 -17.01 26.76 0.55
C SER A 267 -16.40 25.40 0.92
N SER A 268 -16.96 24.32 0.38
CA SER A 268 -16.42 22.98 0.52
C SER A 268 -16.60 22.20 -0.78
N ARG A 269 -15.55 21.51 -1.23
CA ARG A 269 -15.52 20.73 -2.47
C ARG A 269 -14.97 19.33 -2.20
N PHE A 270 -15.73 18.33 -2.62
CA PHE A 270 -15.28 16.94 -2.59
C PHE A 270 -14.45 16.62 -3.84
N GLN A 271 -13.24 16.11 -3.66
CA GLN A 271 -12.31 15.74 -4.74
C GLN A 271 -11.90 14.26 -4.65
N GLY A 272 -12.78 13.38 -4.17
CA GLY A 272 -12.51 11.96 -4.00
C GLY A 272 -11.82 11.65 -2.68
N ALA A 273 -10.54 11.27 -2.71
CA ALA A 273 -9.78 10.93 -1.50
C ALA A 273 -9.47 12.14 -0.59
N VAL A 274 -9.63 13.36 -1.11
CA VAL A 274 -9.39 14.63 -0.42
C VAL A 274 -10.62 15.50 -0.55
N ALA A 275 -10.92 16.30 0.48
CA ALA A 275 -11.86 17.40 0.42
C ALA A 275 -11.10 18.72 0.63
N GLU A 276 -11.53 19.73 -0.11
CA GLU A 276 -11.10 21.11 0.02
C GLU A 276 -12.16 21.88 0.80
N VAL A 277 -11.75 22.65 1.80
CA VAL A 277 -12.63 23.54 2.54
C VAL A 277 -11.99 24.93 2.65
N GLU A 278 -12.74 25.95 2.25
CA GLU A 278 -12.38 27.34 2.44
C GLU A 278 -13.03 27.86 3.71
N VAL A 279 -12.24 28.38 4.62
CA VAL A 279 -12.66 28.74 5.98
C VAL A 279 -12.31 30.19 6.27
N GLN A 280 -13.27 30.95 6.81
CA GLN A 280 -13.06 32.29 7.31
C GLN A 280 -12.93 32.28 8.84
N HIS A 281 -11.93 32.98 9.34
CA HIS A 281 -11.82 33.30 10.76
C HIS A 281 -12.55 34.60 11.04
N GLU A 282 -13.76 34.56 11.59
CA GLU A 282 -14.63 35.72 11.79
C GLU A 282 -13.95 36.91 12.49
N PRO A 283 -13.18 36.73 13.60
CA PRO A 283 -12.60 37.87 14.31
C PRO A 283 -11.59 38.68 13.49
N THR A 284 -10.86 38.04 12.57
CA THR A 284 -9.81 38.71 11.76
C THR A 284 -10.22 38.92 10.31
N GLY A 285 -11.29 38.30 9.84
CA GLY A 285 -11.69 38.28 8.46
C GLY A 285 -10.77 37.45 7.54
N ALA A 286 -9.73 36.80 8.06
CA ALA A 286 -8.79 36.01 7.29
C ALA A 286 -9.49 34.78 6.68
N ILE A 287 -9.23 34.50 5.41
CA ILE A 287 -9.74 33.33 4.70
C ILE A 287 -8.57 32.43 4.33
N ARG A 288 -8.77 31.11 4.49
CA ARG A 288 -7.78 30.11 4.14
C ARG A 288 -8.41 28.81 3.64
N THR A 289 -7.76 28.20 2.63
CA THR A 289 -8.12 26.88 2.11
C THR A 289 -7.38 25.79 2.87
N PHE A 290 -8.10 24.72 3.22
CA PHE A 290 -7.56 23.52 3.84
C PHE A 290 -7.94 22.29 3.03
N TYR A 291 -7.01 21.36 2.95
CA TYR A 291 -7.21 20.04 2.40
C TYR A 291 -7.28 19.04 3.55
N HIS A 292 -8.32 18.22 3.56
CA HIS A 292 -8.54 17.24 4.62
C HIS A 292 -9.13 15.94 4.06
N ARG A 293 -9.13 14.87 4.85
CA ARG A 293 -9.91 13.67 4.49
C ARG A 293 -11.39 14.01 4.49
N PRO A 294 -12.14 13.62 3.44
CA PRO A 294 -13.59 13.80 3.44
C PRO A 294 -14.20 13.10 4.66
N SER A 295 -15.01 13.82 5.41
CA SER A 295 -15.92 13.25 6.41
C SER A 295 -17.27 12.96 5.75
N SER A 296 -18.05 12.05 6.31
CA SER A 296 -19.41 11.74 5.84
C SER A 296 -20.38 12.93 5.95
N ASN A 297 -20.02 13.96 6.70
CA ASN A 297 -20.83 15.14 6.88
C ASN A 297 -20.48 16.18 5.81
N HIS A 298 -21.45 16.53 4.98
CA HIS A 298 -21.34 17.64 4.04
C HIS A 298 -21.15 18.93 4.84
N LEU A 299 -20.03 19.62 4.63
CA LEU A 299 -19.79 20.93 5.26
C LEU A 299 -20.58 21.97 4.48
N ALA A 300 -21.72 22.39 5.04
CA ALA A 300 -22.53 23.45 4.45
C ALA A 300 -21.85 24.81 4.63
N ARG A 301 -22.07 25.73 3.68
CA ARG A 301 -21.67 27.12 3.84
C ARG A 301 -22.29 27.72 5.11
N GLY A 302 -21.52 28.45 5.88
CA GLY A 302 -21.92 28.99 7.17
C GLY A 302 -21.78 28.03 8.35
N ALA A 303 -21.41 26.77 8.12
CA ALA A 303 -21.14 25.83 9.20
C ALA A 303 -19.92 26.28 10.00
N ARG A 304 -20.00 26.20 11.32
CA ARG A 304 -18.87 26.47 12.23
C ARG A 304 -18.08 25.19 12.46
N ILE A 305 -16.77 25.27 12.32
CA ILE A 305 -15.89 24.10 12.35
C ILE A 305 -14.67 24.35 13.24
N ILE A 306 -14.08 23.28 13.72
CA ILE A 306 -12.71 23.27 14.28
C ILE A 306 -11.82 22.39 13.41
N LEU A 307 -10.59 22.88 13.19
CA LEU A 307 -9.54 22.15 12.48
C LEU A 307 -8.64 21.46 13.51
N LYS A 308 -8.52 20.16 13.42
CA LYS A 308 -7.63 19.36 14.27
C LYS A 308 -6.57 18.67 13.45
N THR A 309 -5.33 18.70 13.91
CA THR A 309 -4.25 17.92 13.31
C THR A 309 -4.10 16.61 14.06
N LEU A 310 -4.08 15.49 13.31
CA LEU A 310 -3.68 14.20 13.83
C LEU A 310 -2.16 14.23 14.08
N LEU A 311 -1.77 14.11 15.33
CA LEU A 311 -0.36 14.15 15.73
C LEU A 311 0.30 12.82 15.35
N CYS A 312 1.10 12.78 14.27
CA CYS A 312 2.20 11.81 14.20
C CYS A 312 3.29 12.29 15.15
N LEU A 313 3.31 11.75 16.37
CA LEU A 313 4.36 12.02 17.36
C LEU A 313 5.67 11.38 16.91
N LEU A 314 6.49 12.14 16.17
CA LEU A 314 7.93 11.96 16.08
C LEU A 314 8.58 13.15 16.78
N LEU A 315 8.61 13.13 18.11
CA LEU A 315 9.45 14.03 18.87
C LEU A 315 10.74 13.30 19.23
N CYS A 316 11.84 13.71 18.61
CA CYS A 316 13.17 13.46 19.15
C CYS A 316 13.31 14.21 20.48
N LEU A 317 13.44 13.48 21.57
CA LEU A 317 13.77 14.00 22.89
C LEU A 317 15.20 14.52 22.92
N HIS A 318 15.36 15.85 23.12
CA HIS A 318 16.46 16.42 23.88
C HIS A 318 15.93 17.65 24.61
N ILE A 319 15.55 17.50 25.85
CA ILE A 319 15.72 18.47 26.94
C ILE A 319 15.45 17.69 28.23
N ALA A 320 16.44 17.73 29.13
CA ALA A 320 16.38 17.16 30.47
C ALA A 320 15.50 18.03 31.38
N GLY A 321 14.69 17.39 32.20
CA GLY A 321 14.20 17.98 33.44
C GLY A 321 12.70 17.83 33.71
N CYS A 322 12.39 16.98 34.72
CA CYS A 322 11.15 16.83 35.48
C CYS A 322 10.01 15.95 34.93
N ARG A 323 9.98 14.79 35.52
CA ARG A 323 9.06 13.68 35.61
C ARG A 323 7.56 13.99 35.57
N GLN A 324 6.85 13.38 34.59
CA GLN A 324 5.83 12.36 34.85
C GLN A 324 5.73 11.51 33.55
N SER A 325 6.31 10.33 33.58
CA SER A 325 6.37 9.40 32.45
C SER A 325 5.07 8.60 32.38
N SER A 326 4.17 8.95 31.48
CA SER A 326 3.24 7.96 30.91
C SER A 326 3.98 7.23 29.78
N THR A 327 4.77 6.24 30.11
CA THR A 327 5.33 5.32 29.13
C THR A 327 4.17 4.52 28.56
N ASN A 328 3.87 4.69 27.24
CA ASN A 328 2.96 3.78 26.56
C ASN A 328 3.48 2.35 26.79
N PRO A 329 2.66 1.42 27.29
CA PRO A 329 3.11 0.07 27.56
C PRO A 329 3.59 -0.59 26.26
N THR A 330 4.73 -1.29 26.34
CA THR A 330 5.29 -2.04 25.21
C THR A 330 5.01 -3.52 25.39
N ILE A 331 4.80 -4.26 24.28
CA ILE A 331 4.80 -5.72 24.32
C ILE A 331 6.25 -6.17 24.53
N PRO A 332 6.57 -6.89 25.61
CA PRO A 332 7.95 -7.28 25.88
C PRO A 332 8.34 -8.46 24.97
N ILE A 333 9.07 -8.17 23.91
CA ILE A 333 9.59 -9.18 22.98
C ILE A 333 11.02 -9.54 23.40
N ALA A 334 11.31 -10.85 23.47
CA ALA A 334 12.63 -11.39 23.77
C ALA A 334 13.41 -11.66 22.49
N GLU A 335 12.79 -12.28 21.49
CA GLU A 335 13.43 -12.71 20.24
C GLU A 335 12.53 -12.40 19.04
N VAL A 336 13.19 -12.18 17.89
CA VAL A 336 12.54 -11.89 16.60
C VAL A 336 13.17 -12.79 15.55
N HIS A 337 12.38 -13.69 14.97
CA HIS A 337 12.80 -14.57 13.88
C HIS A 337 12.04 -14.21 12.61
N SER A 338 12.64 -14.41 11.46
CA SER A 338 12.01 -14.14 10.16
C SER A 338 12.07 -15.38 9.29
N TRP A 339 10.90 -15.81 8.80
CA TRP A 339 10.74 -16.92 7.89
C TRP A 339 10.44 -16.39 6.49
N PRO A 340 11.24 -16.71 5.47
CA PRO A 340 10.94 -16.27 4.12
C PRO A 340 9.70 -17.01 3.60
N VAL A 341 8.87 -16.32 2.82
CA VAL A 341 7.84 -16.98 2.03
C VAL A 341 8.54 -17.64 0.82
N PRO A 342 8.41 -18.97 0.63
CA PRO A 342 9.09 -19.65 -0.46
C PRO A 342 8.73 -19.07 -1.83
N PRO A 343 9.69 -18.92 -2.74
CA PRO A 343 9.40 -18.52 -4.12
C PRO A 343 8.56 -19.58 -4.82
N GLU A 344 7.81 -19.16 -5.83
CA GLU A 344 7.05 -20.04 -6.71
C GLU A 344 7.44 -19.75 -8.16
N GLY A 345 8.30 -20.58 -8.71
CA GLY A 345 8.96 -20.30 -9.98
C GLY A 345 9.73 -18.97 -9.90
N LEU A 346 9.34 -18.00 -10.73
CA LEU A 346 9.92 -16.65 -10.74
C LEU A 346 9.17 -15.67 -9.82
N LEU A 347 8.08 -16.09 -9.19
CA LEU A 347 7.31 -15.26 -8.29
C LEU A 347 7.93 -15.29 -6.89
N GLN A 348 7.95 -14.14 -6.22
CA GLN A 348 8.25 -14.03 -4.80
C GLN A 348 6.95 -13.62 -4.08
N PRO A 349 6.13 -14.59 -3.65
CA PRO A 349 4.87 -14.31 -2.97
C PRO A 349 5.09 -13.64 -1.62
N ALA A 350 4.01 -13.07 -1.08
CA ALA A 350 3.98 -12.44 0.24
C ALA A 350 2.89 -13.08 1.10
N ALA A 351 3.15 -13.32 2.38
CA ALA A 351 2.14 -13.80 3.31
C ALA A 351 1.05 -12.73 3.51
N ARG A 352 -0.21 -13.15 3.61
CA ARG A 352 -1.37 -12.25 3.82
C ARG A 352 -2.12 -12.57 5.11
N SER A 353 -2.58 -13.78 5.32
CA SER A 353 -3.34 -14.17 6.50
C SER A 353 -2.64 -15.31 7.23
N LEU A 354 -2.78 -15.33 8.52
CA LEU A 354 -2.17 -16.34 9.40
C LEU A 354 -3.18 -16.92 10.36
N THR A 355 -3.02 -18.21 10.69
CA THR A 355 -3.70 -18.87 11.79
C THR A 355 -2.81 -19.94 12.40
N ILE A 356 -3.15 -20.39 13.60
CA ILE A 356 -2.47 -21.52 14.27
C ILE A 356 -3.30 -22.77 14.07
N GLY A 357 -2.67 -23.83 13.61
CA GLY A 357 -3.25 -25.15 13.48
C GLY A 357 -3.37 -25.89 14.82
N ASN A 358 -4.04 -27.03 14.81
CA ASN A 358 -4.37 -27.78 16.03
C ASN A 358 -3.13 -28.41 16.71
N HIS A 359 -2.01 -28.52 15.99
CA HIS A 359 -0.74 -29.06 16.51
C HIS A 359 0.30 -27.95 16.73
N GLY A 360 -0.10 -26.66 16.67
CA GLY A 360 0.78 -25.52 16.86
C GLY A 360 1.55 -25.08 15.61
N GLU A 361 1.26 -25.69 14.45
CA GLU A 361 1.80 -25.26 13.16
C GLU A 361 1.22 -23.89 12.74
N VAL A 362 2.00 -23.08 12.02
CA VAL A 362 1.53 -21.81 11.46
C VAL A 362 1.03 -22.04 10.04
N ILE A 363 -0.23 -21.70 9.80
CA ILE A 363 -0.83 -21.79 8.48
C ILE A 363 -0.93 -20.38 7.90
N ALA A 364 -0.37 -20.19 6.71
CA ALA A 364 -0.34 -18.91 6.00
C ALA A 364 -1.03 -19.01 4.65
N LEU A 365 -1.75 -17.96 4.29
CA LEU A 365 -2.17 -17.71 2.91
C LEU A 365 -1.18 -16.74 2.26
N ASP A 366 -0.88 -16.92 0.99
CA ASP A 366 0.05 -16.04 0.27
C ASP A 366 -0.50 -15.48 -1.04
N THR A 367 0.24 -14.52 -1.61
CA THR A 367 -0.12 -13.88 -2.88
C THR A 367 0.17 -14.75 -4.11
N GLY A 368 0.66 -15.96 -3.96
CA GLY A 368 0.71 -17.00 -4.99
C GLY A 368 -0.56 -17.85 -5.03
N GLY A 369 -1.54 -17.57 -4.15
CA GLY A 369 -2.75 -18.38 -4.03
C GLY A 369 -2.51 -19.72 -3.35
N ARG A 370 -1.49 -19.81 -2.48
CA ARG A 370 -1.16 -21.04 -1.75
C ARG A 370 -1.62 -20.98 -0.31
N VAL A 371 -1.90 -22.17 0.23
CA VAL A 371 -1.96 -22.44 1.66
C VAL A 371 -0.63 -23.09 2.05
N LEU A 372 0.13 -22.43 2.91
CA LEU A 372 1.43 -22.88 3.41
C LEU A 372 1.30 -23.32 4.86
N VAL A 373 1.83 -24.49 5.22
CA VAL A 373 1.88 -24.97 6.61
C VAL A 373 3.35 -25.01 7.03
N TYR A 374 3.71 -24.14 7.96
CA TYR A 374 5.04 -24.04 8.52
C TYR A 374 5.20 -24.95 9.74
N ALA A 375 6.30 -25.66 9.78
CA ALA A 375 6.76 -26.35 10.99
C ALA A 375 7.26 -25.34 12.05
N PRO A 376 7.42 -25.74 13.31
CA PRO A 376 7.87 -24.84 14.39
C PRO A 376 9.25 -24.20 14.16
N ASP A 377 10.07 -24.77 13.30
CA ASP A 377 11.40 -24.25 12.93
C ASP A 377 11.35 -23.21 11.77
N GLY A 378 10.14 -22.90 11.28
CA GLY A 378 9.93 -21.96 10.17
C GLY A 378 10.11 -22.55 8.78
N SER A 379 10.39 -23.85 8.64
CA SER A 379 10.40 -24.54 7.36
C SER A 379 8.96 -24.85 6.89
N VAL A 380 8.74 -24.86 5.56
CA VAL A 380 7.42 -25.25 5.02
C VAL A 380 7.30 -26.76 5.00
N ALA A 381 6.46 -27.32 5.88
CA ALA A 381 6.20 -28.75 6.00
C ALA A 381 5.34 -29.28 4.84
N ARG A 382 4.37 -28.49 4.40
CA ARG A 382 3.49 -28.82 3.27
C ARG A 382 2.81 -27.57 2.71
N HIS A 383 2.37 -27.63 1.46
CA HIS A 383 1.58 -26.58 0.83
C HIS A 383 0.71 -27.14 -0.28
N TRP A 384 -0.32 -26.38 -0.65
CA TRP A 384 -1.18 -26.63 -1.81
C TRP A 384 -1.75 -25.32 -2.32
N HIS A 385 -2.34 -25.36 -3.52
CA HIS A 385 -2.95 -24.18 -4.11
C HIS A 385 -4.45 -24.10 -3.81
N MET A 386 -4.97 -22.88 -3.82
CA MET A 386 -6.40 -22.65 -3.93
C MET A 386 -6.93 -23.28 -5.23
N PRO A 387 -8.22 -23.69 -5.28
CA PRO A 387 -8.79 -24.29 -6.49
C PRO A 387 -8.66 -23.38 -7.73
N ASP A 388 -8.73 -22.07 -7.48
CA ASP A 388 -8.53 -21.01 -8.49
C ASP A 388 -7.74 -19.88 -7.85
N SER A 389 -6.82 -19.24 -8.62
CA SER A 389 -6.00 -18.12 -8.11
C SER A 389 -5.71 -17.02 -9.14
N LYS A 390 -6.28 -17.14 -10.36
CA LYS A 390 -6.00 -16.20 -11.46
C LYS A 390 -6.57 -14.78 -11.24
N ASN A 391 -7.74 -14.69 -10.57
CA ASN A 391 -8.46 -13.42 -10.40
C ASN A 391 -8.10 -12.68 -9.09
N GLY A 392 -7.31 -13.29 -8.22
CA GLY A 392 -6.89 -12.67 -6.95
C GLY A 392 -6.58 -13.70 -5.87
N ASN A 393 -6.28 -13.22 -4.69
CA ASN A 393 -5.72 -14.01 -3.60
C ASN A 393 -6.72 -14.16 -2.44
N PRO A 394 -6.68 -15.28 -1.69
CA PRO A 394 -7.46 -15.46 -0.47
C PRO A 394 -6.95 -14.55 0.65
N GLU A 395 -7.85 -14.11 1.55
CA GLU A 395 -7.49 -13.17 2.61
C GLU A 395 -7.78 -13.64 4.04
N GLY A 396 -8.68 -14.57 4.27
CA GLY A 396 -9.05 -15.03 5.61
C GLY A 396 -8.85 -16.52 5.83
N VAL A 397 -8.32 -16.94 6.99
CA VAL A 397 -8.12 -18.35 7.32
C VAL A 397 -8.40 -18.66 8.79
N CYS A 398 -9.11 -19.78 9.05
CA CYS A 398 -9.19 -20.38 10.37
C CYS A 398 -9.16 -21.92 10.29
N VAL A 399 -8.93 -22.59 11.42
CA VAL A 399 -8.86 -24.05 11.52
C VAL A 399 -9.97 -24.55 12.45
N LEU A 400 -10.72 -25.57 12.03
CA LEU A 400 -11.73 -26.24 12.82
C LEU A 400 -11.08 -27.27 13.77
N ARG A 401 -11.84 -27.77 14.78
CA ARG A 401 -11.33 -28.76 15.75
C ARG A 401 -10.96 -30.08 15.09
N ASP A 402 -11.64 -30.46 14.03
CA ASP A 402 -11.35 -31.67 13.25
C ASP A 402 -10.16 -31.49 12.28
N GLY A 403 -9.52 -30.31 12.29
CA GLY A 403 -8.34 -29.98 11.46
C GLY A 403 -8.69 -29.43 10.09
N ARG A 404 -9.95 -29.35 9.68
CA ARG A 404 -10.34 -28.70 8.43
C ARG A 404 -9.92 -27.23 8.43
N ILE A 405 -9.47 -26.75 7.26
CA ILE A 405 -8.97 -25.40 7.06
C ILE A 405 -9.99 -24.61 6.23
N VAL A 406 -10.53 -23.55 6.82
CA VAL A 406 -11.55 -22.69 6.20
C VAL A 406 -10.89 -21.43 5.67
N VAL A 407 -11.08 -21.14 4.39
CA VAL A 407 -10.45 -20.03 3.68
C VAL A 407 -11.50 -19.13 3.03
N GLY A 408 -11.45 -17.85 3.29
CA GLY A 408 -12.20 -16.83 2.56
C GLY A 408 -11.53 -16.59 1.20
N ASP A 409 -12.16 -17.07 0.12
CA ASP A 409 -11.67 -16.98 -1.25
C ASP A 409 -12.19 -15.68 -1.89
N THR A 410 -11.55 -14.58 -1.51
CA THR A 410 -12.02 -13.20 -1.65
C THR A 410 -12.50 -12.87 -3.06
N HIS A 411 -11.68 -13.11 -4.08
CA HIS A 411 -11.98 -12.72 -5.46
C HIS A 411 -12.78 -13.77 -6.24
N TYR A 412 -13.17 -14.86 -5.58
CA TYR A 412 -14.05 -15.88 -6.13
C TYR A 412 -15.39 -15.96 -5.38
N HIS A 413 -15.67 -14.97 -4.52
CA HIS A 413 -16.98 -14.76 -3.86
C HIS A 413 -17.48 -15.98 -3.11
N ARG A 414 -16.56 -16.76 -2.51
CA ARG A 414 -16.86 -18.04 -1.85
C ARG A 414 -15.98 -18.31 -0.64
N VAL A 415 -16.33 -19.33 0.08
CA VAL A 415 -15.50 -19.93 1.13
C VAL A 415 -15.09 -21.32 0.70
N VAL A 416 -13.81 -21.64 0.88
CA VAL A 416 -13.24 -22.97 0.60
C VAL A 416 -12.93 -23.65 1.93
N VAL A 417 -13.39 -24.88 2.12
CA VAL A 417 -13.12 -25.71 3.29
C VAL A 417 -12.29 -26.91 2.84
N PHE A 418 -11.02 -26.90 3.19
CA PHE A 418 -10.09 -28.00 2.90
C PHE A 418 -10.11 -29.05 4.00
N ASP A 419 -9.87 -30.29 3.62
CA ASP A 419 -9.52 -31.35 4.57
C ASP A 419 -8.15 -31.04 5.22
N PRO A 420 -7.82 -31.64 6.36
CA PRO A 420 -6.59 -31.32 7.11
C PRO A 420 -5.29 -31.47 6.30
N ASP A 421 -5.28 -32.35 5.29
CA ASP A 421 -4.13 -32.59 4.42
C ASP A 421 -4.15 -31.74 3.12
N GLY A 422 -5.20 -30.94 2.90
CA GLY A 422 -5.35 -30.06 1.74
C GLY A 422 -5.66 -30.76 0.42
N LYS A 423 -5.90 -32.08 0.41
CA LYS A 423 -6.10 -32.86 -0.84
C LYS A 423 -7.51 -32.74 -1.39
N THR A 424 -8.48 -32.60 -0.54
CA THR A 424 -9.89 -32.44 -0.93
C THR A 424 -10.45 -31.16 -0.35
N PHE A 425 -11.47 -30.61 -0.98
CA PHE A 425 -12.14 -29.40 -0.49
C PHE A 425 -13.62 -29.38 -0.86
N LYS A 426 -14.37 -28.56 -0.09
CA LYS A 426 -15.75 -28.18 -0.41
C LYS A 426 -15.83 -26.66 -0.47
N THR A 427 -16.81 -26.14 -1.19
CA THR A 427 -17.06 -24.71 -1.27
C THR A 427 -18.51 -24.38 -0.95
N PHE A 428 -18.72 -23.16 -0.41
CA PHE A 428 -20.03 -22.57 -0.29
C PHE A 428 -19.96 -21.06 -0.51
N GLY A 429 -21.11 -20.44 -0.81
CA GLY A 429 -21.19 -19.04 -1.23
C GLY A 429 -21.06 -18.89 -2.75
N LYS A 430 -21.47 -17.74 -3.23
CA LYS A 430 -21.40 -17.28 -4.62
C LYS A 430 -21.46 -15.75 -4.63
N GLU A 431 -21.17 -15.14 -5.77
CA GLU A 431 -21.26 -13.69 -5.94
C GLU A 431 -22.69 -13.19 -5.70
N GLY A 432 -22.83 -12.15 -4.88
CA GLY A 432 -24.10 -11.49 -4.61
C GLY A 432 -24.16 -10.79 -3.25
N GLN A 433 -25.32 -10.19 -2.97
CA GLN A 433 -25.58 -9.41 -1.76
C GLN A 433 -26.61 -10.08 -0.82
N GLY A 434 -27.22 -11.17 -1.24
CA GLY A 434 -28.22 -11.90 -0.47
C GLY A 434 -27.61 -12.70 0.71
N PRO A 435 -28.45 -13.35 1.52
CA PRO A 435 -28.03 -14.28 2.56
C PRO A 435 -27.21 -15.45 1.97
N GLY A 436 -26.00 -15.67 2.47
CA GLY A 436 -25.11 -16.73 1.99
C GLY A 436 -24.36 -16.40 0.68
N GLU A 437 -24.54 -15.21 0.14
CA GLU A 437 -23.79 -14.68 -1.00
C GLU A 437 -22.70 -13.72 -0.51
N PHE A 438 -21.62 -13.56 -1.28
CA PHE A 438 -20.48 -12.71 -0.91
C PHE A 438 -20.08 -11.78 -2.05
N ILE A 439 -19.57 -10.58 -1.68
CA ILE A 439 -18.80 -9.74 -2.60
C ILE A 439 -17.30 -10.05 -2.41
N TYR A 440 -16.70 -9.73 -1.27
CA TYR A 440 -15.29 -10.01 -0.98
C TYR A 440 -15.14 -10.56 0.44
N PRO A 441 -15.27 -11.89 0.67
CA PRO A 441 -15.03 -12.48 1.98
C PRO A 441 -13.55 -12.37 2.36
N VAL A 442 -13.24 -11.81 3.54
CA VAL A 442 -11.86 -11.43 3.91
C VAL A 442 -11.40 -11.91 5.27
N ALA A 443 -12.28 -12.13 6.24
CA ALA A 443 -11.91 -12.62 7.55
C ALA A 443 -12.81 -13.79 7.95
N VAL A 444 -12.23 -14.76 8.62
CA VAL A 444 -12.95 -15.94 9.11
C VAL A 444 -12.57 -16.19 10.56
N THR A 445 -13.57 -16.34 11.43
CA THR A 445 -13.41 -16.87 12.80
C THR A 445 -14.54 -17.86 13.13
N LYS A 446 -14.48 -18.50 14.29
CA LYS A 446 -15.49 -19.47 14.71
C LYS A 446 -15.88 -19.33 16.17
N ASP A 447 -17.10 -19.73 16.52
CA ASP A 447 -17.55 -19.81 17.90
C ASP A 447 -17.23 -21.19 18.56
N ALA A 448 -17.64 -21.36 19.80
CA ALA A 448 -17.45 -22.61 20.53
C ALA A 448 -18.21 -23.80 19.93
N GLN A 449 -19.26 -23.58 19.18
CA GLN A 449 -20.03 -24.58 18.44
C GLN A 449 -19.51 -24.84 17.03
N GLU A 450 -18.41 -24.18 16.66
CA GLU A 450 -17.79 -24.18 15.32
C GLU A 450 -18.67 -23.56 14.23
N ASN A 451 -19.62 -22.68 14.58
CA ASN A 451 -20.22 -21.82 13.58
C ASN A 451 -19.19 -20.81 13.10
N LEU A 452 -19.18 -20.57 11.80
CA LEU A 452 -18.25 -19.67 11.14
C LEU A 452 -18.81 -18.25 11.08
N TYR A 453 -18.00 -17.27 11.41
CA TYR A 453 -18.29 -15.86 11.17
C TYR A 453 -17.36 -15.37 10.08
N ILE A 454 -17.92 -14.82 9.02
CA ILE A 454 -17.20 -14.40 7.82
C ILE A 454 -17.49 -12.94 7.56
N ALA A 455 -16.46 -12.11 7.61
CA ALA A 455 -16.57 -10.71 7.24
C ALA A 455 -16.35 -10.54 5.74
N GLU A 456 -17.08 -9.64 5.13
CA GLU A 456 -16.94 -9.25 3.73
C GLU A 456 -16.99 -7.74 3.55
N TYR A 457 -16.40 -7.25 2.46
CA TYR A 457 -16.44 -5.84 2.05
C TYR A 457 -16.83 -5.72 0.57
N GLY A 458 -16.87 -4.49 0.05
CA GLY A 458 -17.17 -4.21 -1.36
C GLY A 458 -18.60 -3.76 -1.59
N SER A 459 -19.07 -2.77 -0.81
CA SER A 459 -20.44 -2.24 -0.72
C SER A 459 -21.44 -3.09 0.06
N ASN A 460 -21.02 -4.22 0.61
CA ASN A 460 -21.84 -5.10 1.42
C ASN A 460 -21.22 -5.33 2.82
N ASP A 461 -20.41 -4.42 3.27
CA ASP A 461 -19.57 -4.46 4.47
C ASP A 461 -20.33 -5.01 5.70
N ARG A 462 -20.31 -6.32 5.90
CA ARG A 462 -21.07 -7.05 6.94
C ARG A 462 -20.32 -8.29 7.44
N VAL A 463 -20.85 -8.89 8.47
CA VAL A 463 -20.45 -10.22 8.94
C VAL A 463 -21.62 -11.17 8.76
N GLN A 464 -21.36 -12.36 8.24
CA GLN A 464 -22.34 -13.43 8.09
C GLN A 464 -21.95 -14.64 8.97
N LYS A 465 -22.93 -15.26 9.62
CA LYS A 465 -22.77 -16.48 10.42
C LYS A 465 -23.27 -17.71 9.65
N PHE A 466 -22.50 -18.78 9.68
CA PHE A 466 -22.81 -20.05 9.03
C PHE A 466 -22.55 -21.22 9.99
N THR A 467 -23.16 -22.37 9.73
CA THR A 467 -22.67 -23.62 10.33
C THR A 467 -21.30 -23.99 9.73
N SER A 468 -20.56 -24.89 10.36
CA SER A 468 -19.29 -25.41 9.82
C SER A 468 -19.42 -26.10 8.45
N ASP A 469 -20.65 -26.51 8.07
CA ASP A 469 -20.96 -27.10 6.76
C ASP A 469 -21.46 -26.06 5.72
N GLY A 470 -21.44 -24.76 6.06
CA GLY A 470 -21.75 -23.65 5.13
C GLY A 470 -23.23 -23.29 5.02
N LYS A 471 -24.11 -23.73 5.95
CA LYS A 471 -25.51 -23.28 5.98
C LYS A 471 -25.57 -21.90 6.63
N PHE A 472 -26.16 -20.93 5.92
CA PHE A 472 -26.39 -19.58 6.43
C PHE A 472 -27.29 -19.58 7.67
N LEU A 473 -26.94 -18.77 8.67
CA LEU A 473 -27.69 -18.60 9.92
C LEU A 473 -28.21 -17.16 10.07
N LEU A 474 -27.32 -16.16 10.03
CA LEU A 474 -27.68 -14.75 10.15
C LEU A 474 -26.61 -13.85 9.52
N ALA A 475 -26.92 -12.57 9.37
CA ALA A 475 -25.98 -11.53 8.97
C ALA A 475 -26.24 -10.25 9.77
N PHE A 476 -25.16 -9.48 10.03
CA PHE A 476 -25.24 -8.21 10.72
C PHE A 476 -24.17 -7.24 10.20
N GLY A 477 -24.37 -5.95 10.45
CA GLY A 477 -23.57 -4.88 9.92
C GLY A 477 -24.22 -4.23 8.71
N GLY A 478 -23.42 -3.55 7.92
CA GLY A 478 -23.78 -2.79 6.72
C GLY A 478 -22.71 -1.75 6.48
N PHE A 479 -22.65 -1.21 5.27
CA PHE A 479 -21.70 -0.16 4.92
C PHE A 479 -21.99 1.15 5.65
N GLY A 480 -20.99 1.71 6.36
CA GLY A 480 -21.12 3.02 7.00
C GLY A 480 -20.12 3.26 8.13
N THR A 481 -20.37 4.35 8.87
CA THR A 481 -19.48 4.83 9.95
C THR A 481 -20.13 4.79 11.33
N LYS A 482 -21.45 4.59 11.40
CA LYS A 482 -22.18 4.55 12.68
C LYS A 482 -21.83 3.29 13.49
N PRO A 483 -22.12 3.27 14.79
CA PRO A 483 -22.06 2.04 15.56
C PRO A 483 -22.91 0.94 14.92
N GLY A 484 -22.32 -0.26 14.74
CA GLY A 484 -22.93 -1.38 14.04
C GLY A 484 -22.76 -1.39 12.52
N GLU A 485 -22.30 -0.32 11.91
CA GLU A 485 -21.92 -0.25 10.48
C GLU A 485 -20.42 -0.44 10.31
N PHE A 486 -19.96 -0.86 9.13
CA PHE A 486 -18.56 -1.13 8.83
C PHE A 486 -18.07 -0.39 7.59
N GLN A 487 -16.76 -0.13 7.55
CA GLN A 487 -15.99 0.16 6.35
C GLN A 487 -14.78 -0.77 6.32
N ARG A 488 -14.84 -1.82 5.49
CA ARG A 488 -13.86 -2.89 5.37
C ARG A 488 -13.62 -3.62 6.72
N PRO A 489 -14.58 -4.45 7.20
CA PRO A 489 -14.33 -5.34 8.32
C PRO A 489 -13.29 -6.39 7.90
N SER A 490 -12.07 -6.32 8.44
CA SER A 490 -10.92 -7.07 7.93
C SER A 490 -10.40 -8.16 8.88
N GLY A 491 -10.72 -8.10 10.16
CA GLY A 491 -10.29 -9.06 11.16
C GLY A 491 -11.40 -9.40 12.14
N LEU A 492 -11.50 -10.66 12.53
CA LEU A 492 -12.50 -11.17 13.46
C LEU A 492 -11.87 -12.02 14.56
N ALA A 493 -12.35 -11.85 15.80
CA ALA A 493 -12.09 -12.74 16.91
C ALA A 493 -13.39 -13.02 17.66
N TRP A 494 -13.55 -14.25 18.16
CA TRP A 494 -14.68 -14.64 18.99
C TRP A 494 -14.23 -15.02 20.41
N HIS A 495 -14.96 -14.60 21.42
CA HIS A 495 -14.76 -15.01 22.80
C HIS A 495 -16.04 -14.85 23.61
N ASP A 496 -16.42 -15.94 24.32
CA ASP A 496 -17.50 -15.95 25.30
C ASP A 496 -18.79 -15.24 24.83
N GLY A 497 -19.33 -15.69 23.68
CA GLY A 497 -20.55 -15.14 23.09
C GLY A 497 -20.40 -13.74 22.51
N LYS A 498 -19.19 -13.28 22.23
CA LYS A 498 -18.92 -11.96 21.64
C LYS A 498 -18.02 -12.05 20.42
N ILE A 499 -18.39 -11.28 19.41
CA ILE A 499 -17.59 -11.07 18.20
C ILE A 499 -16.89 -9.70 18.31
N TYR A 500 -15.58 -9.71 18.16
CA TYR A 500 -14.75 -8.54 18.04
C TYR A 500 -14.40 -8.38 16.56
N ALA A 501 -14.77 -7.26 15.95
CA ALA A 501 -14.56 -7.01 14.53
C ALA A 501 -13.67 -5.78 14.32
N ALA A 502 -12.56 -5.95 13.61
CA ALA A 502 -11.70 -4.86 13.19
C ALA A 502 -12.32 -4.14 11.98
N ASP A 503 -12.84 -2.96 12.22
CA ASP A 503 -13.46 -2.06 11.23
C ASP A 503 -12.37 -1.14 10.69
N ALA A 504 -11.60 -1.66 9.71
CA ALA A 504 -10.28 -1.15 9.36
C ALA A 504 -10.30 0.30 8.90
N PHE A 505 -11.20 0.67 8.00
CA PHE A 505 -11.24 2.03 7.46
C PHE A 505 -11.89 3.04 8.41
N ASN A 506 -12.63 2.57 9.41
CA ASN A 506 -13.11 3.41 10.53
C ASN A 506 -12.11 3.46 11.69
N ASN A 507 -10.95 2.80 11.60
CA ASN A 507 -9.89 2.76 12.62
C ASN A 507 -10.38 2.36 14.01
N ARG A 508 -11.30 1.40 14.10
CA ARG A 508 -11.92 0.96 15.36
C ARG A 508 -12.09 -0.56 15.43
N ILE A 509 -12.34 -1.06 16.63
CA ILE A 509 -12.82 -2.42 16.84
C ILE A 509 -14.24 -2.32 17.42
N GLN A 510 -15.18 -3.07 16.86
CA GLN A 510 -16.55 -3.13 17.33
C GLN A 510 -16.83 -4.49 17.97
N VAL A 511 -17.72 -4.52 18.97
CA VAL A 511 -18.11 -5.72 19.70
C VAL A 511 -19.60 -5.97 19.48
N PHE A 512 -19.93 -7.20 19.10
CA PHE A 512 -21.28 -7.70 18.89
C PHE A 512 -21.52 -8.95 19.75
N ASP A 513 -22.76 -9.29 20.02
CA ASP A 513 -23.09 -10.61 20.57
C ASP A 513 -23.20 -11.67 19.46
N ASP A 514 -23.46 -12.93 19.86
CA ASP A 514 -23.58 -14.07 18.93
C ASP A 514 -24.76 -13.96 17.95
N ASP A 515 -25.75 -13.13 18.26
CA ASP A 515 -26.90 -12.82 17.41
C ASP A 515 -26.66 -11.62 16.50
N GLY A 516 -25.45 -11.03 16.55
CA GLY A 516 -25.05 -9.90 15.72
C GLY A 516 -25.55 -8.54 16.20
N LYS A 517 -26.04 -8.43 17.43
CA LYS A 517 -26.43 -7.16 18.01
C LYS A 517 -25.19 -6.37 18.44
N PHE A 518 -25.10 -5.13 17.99
CA PHE A 518 -24.04 -4.22 18.42
C PHE A 518 -24.06 -3.99 19.94
N LEU A 519 -22.92 -4.15 20.59
CA LEU A 519 -22.77 -3.93 22.03
C LEU A 519 -22.00 -2.65 22.33
N LYS A 520 -20.82 -2.47 21.75
CA LYS A 520 -19.98 -1.28 21.96
C LYS A 520 -18.89 -1.15 20.89
N VAL A 521 -18.33 0.04 20.77
CA VAL A 521 -16.99 0.22 20.19
C VAL A 521 -15.99 -0.08 21.30
N LEU A 522 -14.97 -0.85 20.99
CA LEU A 522 -13.85 -1.08 21.90
C LEU A 522 -13.00 0.18 21.91
N ASP A 523 -13.34 1.10 22.78
CA ASP A 523 -12.68 2.38 22.93
C ASP A 523 -11.79 2.36 24.16
N SER A 524 -10.61 2.93 24.03
CA SER A 524 -9.90 3.36 25.21
C SER A 524 -10.26 4.84 25.44
N SER A 525 -10.64 5.17 26.65
CA SER A 525 -10.85 6.54 27.10
C SER A 525 -9.60 7.44 26.94
N ASP A 526 -8.49 6.88 26.50
CA ASP A 526 -7.22 7.54 26.24
C ASP A 526 -7.08 7.81 24.74
N GLN A 527 -7.22 9.08 24.34
CA GLN A 527 -7.08 9.53 22.94
C GLN A 527 -5.72 9.20 22.30
N SER A 528 -4.74 8.73 23.09
CA SER A 528 -3.43 8.27 22.60
C SER A 528 -3.47 6.95 21.83
N LEU A 529 -4.62 6.27 21.77
CA LEU A 529 -4.77 4.90 21.30
C LEU A 529 -5.47 4.76 19.94
N ALA A 530 -5.53 5.81 19.13
CA ALA A 530 -6.06 5.71 17.77
C ALA A 530 -5.36 4.59 17.00
N LEU A 531 -6.12 3.57 16.62
CA LEU A 531 -5.68 2.52 15.71
C LEU A 531 -5.47 3.11 14.31
N GLN A 532 -4.55 2.54 13.53
CA GLN A 532 -4.29 2.94 12.17
C GLN A 532 -4.46 1.75 11.23
N LEU A 533 -5.65 1.66 10.62
CA LEU A 533 -6.04 0.58 9.73
C LEU A 533 -5.79 -0.81 10.37
N PRO A 534 -6.55 -1.21 11.42
CA PRO A 534 -6.45 -2.55 11.99
C PRO A 534 -6.94 -3.57 10.96
N TYR A 535 -6.02 -4.33 10.37
CA TYR A 535 -6.32 -5.24 9.26
C TYR A 535 -6.61 -6.66 9.70
N ASP A 536 -6.07 -7.13 10.83
CA ASP A 536 -6.44 -8.41 11.40
C ASP A 536 -6.48 -8.33 12.93
N LEU A 537 -7.21 -9.26 13.54
CA LEU A 537 -7.48 -9.31 14.96
C LEU A 537 -7.49 -10.77 15.43
N LYS A 538 -6.72 -11.10 16.46
CA LYS A 538 -6.70 -12.43 17.07
C LYS A 538 -6.80 -12.34 18.58
N LEU A 539 -7.40 -13.36 19.16
CA LEU A 539 -7.45 -13.57 20.61
C LEU A 539 -6.28 -14.47 21.02
N GLY A 540 -5.47 -14.00 21.97
CA GLY A 540 -4.45 -14.83 22.61
C GLY A 540 -5.02 -15.76 23.68
N ALA A 541 -4.26 -16.79 24.06
CA ALA A 541 -4.63 -17.74 25.11
C ALA A 541 -4.79 -17.08 26.51
N ASP A 542 -4.27 -15.88 26.67
CA ASP A 542 -4.39 -15.05 27.88
C ASP A 542 -5.63 -14.13 27.85
N TYR A 543 -6.56 -14.39 26.94
CA TYR A 543 -7.79 -13.62 26.74
C TYR A 543 -7.53 -12.12 26.47
N THR A 544 -6.44 -11.81 25.78
CA THR A 544 -6.17 -10.46 25.27
C THR A 544 -6.25 -10.42 23.75
N LEU A 545 -6.64 -9.28 23.19
CA LEU A 545 -6.76 -9.06 21.76
C LEU A 545 -5.45 -8.49 21.20
N TYR A 546 -5.05 -9.01 20.06
CA TYR A 546 -3.90 -8.54 19.28
C TYR A 546 -4.39 -8.06 17.92
N ALA A 547 -4.26 -6.78 17.66
CA ALA A 547 -4.54 -6.17 16.36
C ALA A 547 -3.25 -5.88 15.61
N ILE A 548 -3.19 -6.25 14.33
CA ILE A 548 -2.14 -5.79 13.44
C ILE A 548 -2.60 -4.53 12.73
N GLU A 549 -1.84 -3.44 12.86
CA GLU A 549 -2.14 -2.16 12.24
C GLU A 549 -1.33 -2.00 10.95
N TYR A 550 -2.01 -2.15 9.81
CA TYR A 550 -1.43 -1.99 8.47
C TYR A 550 -0.82 -0.60 8.27
N GLY A 551 -1.53 0.45 8.72
CA GLY A 551 -1.12 1.85 8.52
C GLY A 551 0.03 2.29 9.43
N ALA A 552 0.24 1.62 10.57
CA ALA A 552 1.29 1.96 11.54
C ALA A 552 2.48 0.98 11.54
N GLY A 553 2.37 -0.14 10.82
CA GLY A 553 3.40 -1.18 10.83
C GLY A 553 3.66 -1.75 12.22
N ARG A 554 2.60 -1.99 13.02
CA ARG A 554 2.76 -2.40 14.42
C ARG A 554 1.67 -3.34 14.91
N ILE A 555 1.94 -4.02 16.01
CA ILE A 555 0.99 -4.79 16.79
C ILE A 555 0.51 -3.94 17.96
N THR A 556 -0.80 -3.97 18.23
CA THR A 556 -1.38 -3.36 19.42
C THR A 556 -2.16 -4.41 20.20
N ARG A 557 -1.87 -4.56 21.50
CA ARG A 557 -2.48 -5.53 22.41
C ARG A 557 -3.41 -4.84 23.40
N PHE A 558 -4.62 -5.37 23.55
CA PHE A 558 -5.68 -4.85 24.44
C PHE A 558 -6.22 -5.93 25.35
N ASP A 559 -6.82 -5.54 26.47
CA ASP A 559 -7.77 -6.42 27.14
C ASP A 559 -9.15 -6.39 26.44
N LEU A 560 -10.06 -7.28 26.84
CA LEU A 560 -11.41 -7.40 26.27
C LEU A 560 -12.31 -6.18 26.55
N ASN A 561 -11.86 -5.24 27.39
CA ASN A 561 -12.55 -3.99 27.67
C ASN A 561 -12.00 -2.81 26.86
N GLY A 562 -10.90 -2.99 26.12
CA GLY A 562 -10.29 -1.98 25.29
C GLY A 562 -9.11 -1.25 25.96
N ARG A 563 -8.68 -1.67 27.16
CA ARG A 563 -7.50 -1.08 27.79
C ARG A 563 -6.24 -1.54 27.07
N LEU A 564 -5.40 -0.59 26.66
CA LEU A 564 -4.10 -0.86 26.05
C LEU A 564 -3.19 -1.63 27.03
N LEU A 565 -2.65 -2.74 26.57
CA LEU A 565 -1.68 -3.55 27.29
C LEU A 565 -0.26 -3.44 26.72
N GLY A 566 -0.11 -3.00 25.49
CA GLY A 566 1.19 -2.76 24.88
C GLY A 566 1.16 -2.64 23.37
N ARG A 567 2.28 -2.12 22.84
CA ARG A 567 2.54 -2.03 21.39
C ARG A 567 3.92 -2.56 21.04
N PHE A 568 4.07 -3.08 19.83
CA PHE A 568 5.37 -3.50 19.30
C PHE A 568 5.41 -3.29 17.79
N GLY A 569 6.53 -2.83 17.29
CA GLY A 569 6.79 -2.64 15.87
C GLY A 569 6.67 -1.19 15.42
N THR A 570 7.27 -0.92 14.28
CA THR A 570 7.19 0.34 13.52
C THR A 570 7.30 0.02 12.05
N THR A 571 6.91 0.93 11.17
CA THR A 571 7.07 0.76 9.72
C THR A 571 8.54 0.65 9.32
N GLY A 572 8.89 -0.35 8.50
CA GLY A 572 10.24 -0.55 7.99
C GLY A 572 10.56 -1.99 7.62
N THR A 573 11.85 -2.27 7.35
CA THR A 573 12.35 -3.57 6.86
C THR A 573 13.24 -4.30 7.88
N GLY A 574 13.65 -3.64 8.96
CA GLY A 574 14.54 -4.18 9.99
C GLY A 574 13.88 -5.20 10.91
N ALA A 575 14.65 -5.69 11.89
CA ALA A 575 14.13 -6.55 12.96
C ALA A 575 13.12 -5.76 13.81
N GLY A 576 11.91 -6.32 14.04
CA GLY A 576 10.83 -5.64 14.75
C GLY A 576 10.19 -4.47 13.99
N GLN A 577 10.47 -4.33 12.71
CA GLN A 577 9.78 -3.41 11.81
C GLN A 577 8.94 -4.20 10.80
N PHE A 578 7.79 -3.63 10.38
CA PHE A 578 6.87 -4.28 9.45
C PHE A 578 6.49 -3.33 8.32
N ALA A 579 6.48 -3.82 7.09
CA ALA A 579 6.00 -3.08 5.93
C ALA A 579 4.62 -3.60 5.55
N THR A 580 3.60 -2.75 5.64
CA THR A 580 2.22 -3.08 5.29
C THR A 580 1.79 -4.48 5.80
N PRO A 581 1.92 -4.77 7.10
CA PRO A 581 1.58 -6.08 7.65
C PRO A 581 0.09 -6.32 7.53
N TRP A 582 -0.30 -7.53 7.09
CA TRP A 582 -1.68 -7.83 6.75
C TRP A 582 -2.38 -8.72 7.77
N GLY A 583 -1.71 -9.77 8.22
CA GLY A 583 -2.26 -10.78 9.11
C GLY A 583 -1.44 -11.00 10.37
N ILE A 584 -2.08 -11.52 11.40
CA ILE A 584 -1.47 -11.87 12.68
C ILE A 584 -1.99 -13.24 13.15
N ALA A 585 -1.17 -14.00 13.85
CA ALA A 585 -1.59 -15.18 14.62
C ALA A 585 -0.88 -15.17 15.97
N VAL A 586 -1.51 -15.78 16.99
CA VAL A 586 -0.95 -15.90 18.33
C VAL A 586 -1.16 -17.34 18.81
N ASP A 587 -0.09 -17.99 19.20
CA ASP A 587 -0.16 -19.37 19.69
C ASP A 587 -0.40 -19.46 21.22
N PRO A 588 -0.70 -20.65 21.74
CA PRO A 588 -0.89 -20.84 23.18
C PRO A 588 0.36 -20.55 24.02
N GLN A 589 1.56 -20.59 23.43
CA GLN A 589 2.84 -20.28 24.06
C GLN A 589 3.14 -18.78 24.03
N LYS A 590 2.20 -17.94 23.57
CA LYS A 590 2.30 -16.49 23.44
C LYS A 590 3.35 -16.04 22.40
N ARG A 591 3.68 -16.87 21.43
CA ARG A 591 4.42 -16.44 20.26
C ARG A 591 3.46 -15.73 19.31
N ILE A 592 3.89 -14.62 18.76
CA ILE A 592 3.11 -13.82 17.83
C ILE A 592 3.73 -13.97 16.45
N TYR A 593 2.92 -14.26 15.47
CA TYR A 593 3.33 -14.37 14.07
C TYR A 593 2.68 -13.27 13.26
N VAL A 594 3.48 -12.57 12.45
CA VAL A 594 3.04 -11.45 11.61
C VAL A 594 3.28 -11.78 10.14
N ALA A 595 2.24 -11.69 9.33
CA ALA A 595 2.38 -11.64 7.88
C ALA A 595 2.89 -10.25 7.48
N ASP A 596 4.21 -10.11 7.40
CA ASP A 596 4.90 -8.88 7.02
C ASP A 596 4.94 -8.77 5.50
N THR A 597 3.78 -8.47 4.92
CA THR A 597 3.45 -8.62 3.50
C THR A 597 4.36 -7.80 2.61
N GLY A 598 4.61 -6.53 2.94
CA GLY A 598 5.50 -5.67 2.17
C GLY A 598 6.95 -6.15 2.15
N ASN A 599 7.39 -6.84 3.21
CA ASN A 599 8.72 -7.45 3.31
C ASN A 599 8.77 -8.92 2.87
N ARG A 600 7.62 -9.49 2.43
CA ARG A 600 7.50 -10.87 1.90
C ARG A 600 8.02 -11.95 2.85
N ARG A 601 7.71 -11.81 4.13
CA ARG A 601 8.16 -12.73 5.19
C ARG A 601 7.05 -12.96 6.21
N VAL A 602 7.17 -14.04 6.97
CA VAL A 602 6.48 -14.22 8.23
C VAL A 602 7.47 -13.89 9.35
N VAL A 603 7.06 -13.09 10.32
CA VAL A 603 7.90 -12.74 11.46
C VAL A 603 7.35 -13.41 12.70
N GLU A 604 8.16 -14.21 13.36
CA GLU A 604 7.90 -14.79 14.67
C GLU A 604 8.48 -13.90 15.77
N LEU A 605 7.68 -13.62 16.79
CA LEU A 605 8.04 -12.82 17.94
C LEU A 605 7.80 -13.64 19.22
N GLN A 606 8.87 -13.88 19.96
CA GLN A 606 8.78 -14.54 21.26
C GLN A 606 8.56 -13.49 22.35
N MET A 607 7.45 -13.56 23.08
CA MET A 607 7.23 -12.71 24.27
C MET A 607 8.12 -13.19 25.42
N ARG A 608 8.55 -12.23 26.28
CA ARG A 608 9.27 -12.51 27.52
C ARG A 608 8.37 -13.16 28.58
#